data_45d1bb3f1bad4edd7a6977bb7f2c8435
#
_entry.id   45d1bb3f1bad4edd7a6977bb7f2c8435
#
_cell.length_a   1.000
_cell.length_b   1.000
_cell.length_c   1.000
_cell.angle_alpha   90.00
_cell.angle_beta   90.00
_cell.angle_gamma   90.00
#
_symmetry.space_group_name_H-M   'P 1'
#
loop_
_entity.id
_entity.type
_entity.pdbx_description
1 polymer ?
#
loop_
_entity_poly.entity_id
_entity_poly.type
_entity_poly.pdbx_seq_one_letter_code
_entity_poly.pdbx_strand_id
1 'polypeptide(L)'
;KKKGFCFGMDAVLLSGFAQVKEGEAAVDLGTGTGIIPILLEAKTKGKHFTGLEIQEEVAEMAERSVRLNQLEARVDIVRGDIREASRLFGKASFDVVTSNPPYMNDNHGLKNPDLPKAIARHEVFCTLDDVCREASLLLKSGGRFYMVHRPHRLAEIITSLKTYKLE
;
A
#
# COMPACT_ATOMS: atom_id res chain seq x y z
N LYS A 1 15.32 -12.96 -19.69
CA LYS A 1 14.18 -12.12 -19.25
C LYS A 1 13.83 -12.57 -17.84
N LYS A 2 14.23 -11.81 -16.79
CA LYS A 2 13.70 -12.03 -15.45
C LYS A 2 12.20 -11.74 -15.51
N LYS A 3 11.35 -12.68 -15.06
CA LYS A 3 9.91 -12.47 -14.88
C LYS A 3 9.76 -11.51 -13.68
N GLY A 4 9.81 -10.21 -13.92
CA GLY A 4 9.50 -9.20 -12.92
C GLY A 4 7.98 -8.98 -12.87
N PHE A 5 7.44 -8.78 -11.68
CA PHE A 5 6.07 -8.34 -11.49
C PHE A 5 5.91 -6.97 -12.16
N CYS A 6 4.98 -6.89 -13.10
CA CYS A 6 4.59 -5.62 -13.71
C CYS A 6 3.39 -5.09 -12.92
N PHE A 7 3.38 -3.79 -12.59
CA PHE A 7 2.25 -3.17 -11.90
C PHE A 7 0.96 -3.35 -12.70
N GLY A 8 -0.15 -3.63 -11.99
CA GLY A 8 -1.47 -3.79 -12.59
C GLY A 8 -2.16 -2.46 -12.88
N MET A 9 -3.18 -2.49 -13.71
CA MET A 9 -4.06 -1.35 -13.97
C MET A 9 -4.67 -0.78 -12.68
N ASP A 10 -4.90 -1.62 -11.68
CA ASP A 10 -5.47 -1.25 -10.37
C ASP A 10 -4.65 -0.17 -9.67
N ALA A 11 -3.31 -0.26 -9.70
CA ALA A 11 -2.43 0.74 -9.12
C ALA A 11 -2.54 2.10 -9.84
N VAL A 12 -2.69 2.08 -11.17
CA VAL A 12 -2.88 3.29 -11.98
C VAL A 12 -4.23 3.94 -11.67
N LEU A 13 -5.30 3.15 -11.59
CA LEU A 13 -6.65 3.63 -11.25
C LEU A 13 -6.67 4.21 -9.83
N LEU A 14 -6.09 3.51 -8.84
CA LEU A 14 -6.02 3.97 -7.47
C LEU A 14 -5.27 5.32 -7.38
N SER A 15 -4.11 5.44 -8.02
CA SER A 15 -3.34 6.69 -8.04
C SER A 15 -4.04 7.83 -8.78
N GLY A 16 -4.94 7.52 -9.72
CA GLY A 16 -5.77 8.51 -10.40
C GLY A 16 -6.98 8.96 -9.60
N PHE A 17 -7.48 8.12 -8.71
CA PHE A 17 -8.62 8.39 -7.84
C PHE A 17 -8.21 9.06 -6.52
N ALA A 18 -7.06 8.69 -5.96
CA ALA A 18 -6.57 9.22 -4.70
C ALA A 18 -6.15 10.70 -4.86
N GLN A 19 -6.53 11.51 -3.89
CA GLN A 19 -6.22 12.93 -3.85
C GLN A 19 -5.29 13.22 -2.68
N VAL A 20 -4.15 13.85 -2.95
CA VAL A 20 -3.21 14.35 -1.94
C VAL A 20 -3.08 15.85 -2.14
N LYS A 21 -3.53 16.63 -1.17
CA LYS A 21 -3.54 18.10 -1.26
C LYS A 21 -2.15 18.66 -0.99
N GLU A 22 -1.98 19.94 -1.29
CA GLU A 22 -0.74 20.66 -0.97
C GLU A 22 -0.43 20.62 0.53
N GLY A 23 0.82 20.30 0.86
CA GLY A 23 1.28 20.16 2.24
C GLY A 23 0.95 18.83 2.92
N GLU A 24 0.13 17.97 2.32
CA GLU A 24 -0.22 16.66 2.87
C GLU A 24 0.87 15.62 2.61
N ALA A 25 0.97 14.64 3.51
CA ALA A 25 1.82 13.47 3.38
C ALA A 25 0.96 12.21 3.16
N ALA A 26 1.43 11.32 2.28
CA ALA A 26 0.75 10.07 1.96
C ALA A 26 1.64 8.86 2.21
N VAL A 27 1.02 7.73 2.59
CA VAL A 27 1.70 6.43 2.65
C VAL A 27 0.91 5.38 1.86
N ASP A 28 1.64 4.52 1.15
CA ASP A 28 1.10 3.38 0.42
C ASP A 28 1.50 2.08 1.11
N LEU A 29 0.51 1.34 1.60
CA LEU A 29 0.71 0.10 2.35
C LEU A 29 0.77 -1.10 1.39
N GLY A 30 1.92 -1.78 1.35
CA GLY A 30 2.19 -2.86 0.41
C GLY A 30 2.49 -2.31 -0.99
N THR A 31 3.43 -1.37 -1.06
CA THR A 31 3.67 -0.56 -2.26
C THR A 31 4.22 -1.33 -3.46
N GLY A 32 4.71 -2.56 -3.25
CA GLY A 32 5.31 -3.33 -4.31
C GLY A 32 6.50 -2.59 -4.93
N THR A 33 6.49 -2.41 -6.23
CA THR A 33 7.55 -1.73 -6.97
C THR A 33 7.53 -0.20 -6.87
N GLY A 34 6.73 0.38 -5.96
CA GLY A 34 6.68 1.82 -5.69
C GLY A 34 5.86 2.64 -6.67
N ILE A 35 5.02 1.99 -7.49
CA ILE A 35 4.30 2.68 -8.57
C ILE A 35 3.28 3.70 -8.05
N ILE A 36 2.57 3.39 -6.96
CA ILE A 36 1.54 4.28 -6.41
C ILE A 36 2.15 5.57 -5.87
N PRO A 37 3.15 5.57 -4.96
CA PRO A 37 3.76 6.81 -4.48
C PRO A 37 4.42 7.63 -5.59
N ILE A 38 5.05 7.00 -6.59
CA ILE A 38 5.62 7.69 -7.75
C ILE A 38 4.53 8.38 -8.59
N LEU A 39 3.40 7.70 -8.84
CA LEU A 39 2.29 8.30 -9.59
C LEU A 39 1.57 9.38 -8.79
N LEU A 40 1.42 9.24 -7.48
CA LEU A 40 0.84 10.26 -6.61
C LEU A 40 1.70 11.53 -6.57
N GLU A 41 3.02 11.37 -6.53
CA GLU A 41 3.96 12.48 -6.63
C GLU A 41 3.78 13.26 -7.93
N ALA A 42 3.71 12.55 -9.06
CA ALA A 42 3.55 13.18 -10.37
C ALA A 42 2.18 13.83 -10.61
N LYS A 43 1.11 13.33 -9.97
CA LYS A 43 -0.28 13.73 -10.25
C LYS A 43 -0.87 14.68 -9.21
N THR A 44 -0.25 14.82 -8.04
CA THR A 44 -0.82 15.56 -6.91
C THR A 44 0.15 16.63 -6.39
N LYS A 45 -0.31 17.41 -5.40
CA LYS A 45 0.49 18.48 -4.77
C LYS A 45 0.97 18.13 -3.35
N GLY A 46 0.92 16.86 -2.99
CA GLY A 46 1.39 16.40 -1.67
C GLY A 46 2.87 16.76 -1.45
N LYS A 47 3.25 16.92 -0.20
CA LYS A 47 4.63 17.29 0.14
C LYS A 47 5.58 16.09 0.17
N HIS A 48 5.06 14.92 0.56
CA HIS A 48 5.87 13.72 0.75
C HIS A 48 5.05 12.44 0.57
N PHE A 49 5.67 11.41 0.00
CA PHE A 49 5.05 10.13 -0.30
C PHE A 49 5.93 9.00 0.20
N THR A 50 5.35 8.06 0.93
CA THR A 50 6.08 6.92 1.48
C THR A 50 5.48 5.62 0.92
N GLY A 51 6.31 4.69 0.49
CA GLY A 51 5.90 3.32 0.17
C GLY A 51 6.41 2.35 1.23
N LEU A 52 5.54 1.51 1.80
CA LEU A 52 5.90 0.44 2.74
C LEU A 52 5.85 -0.91 2.02
N GLU A 53 6.97 -1.65 2.03
CA GLU A 53 7.08 -2.97 1.39
C GLU A 53 7.86 -3.94 2.29
N ILE A 54 7.32 -5.15 2.45
CA ILE A 54 7.94 -6.15 3.33
C ILE A 54 9.03 -6.95 2.62
N GLN A 55 8.92 -7.14 1.31
CA GLN A 55 9.84 -7.93 0.52
C GLN A 55 11.07 -7.10 0.14
N GLU A 56 12.25 -7.50 0.61
CA GLU A 56 13.52 -6.79 0.40
C GLU A 56 13.83 -6.54 -1.07
N GLU A 57 13.77 -7.59 -1.91
CA GLU A 57 14.08 -7.49 -3.34
C GLU A 57 13.10 -6.54 -4.07
N VAL A 58 11.83 -6.49 -3.62
CA VAL A 58 10.80 -5.64 -4.21
C VAL A 58 10.98 -4.19 -3.76
N ALA A 59 11.28 -3.97 -2.47
CA ALA A 59 11.63 -2.65 -1.94
C ALA A 59 12.86 -2.05 -2.65
N GLU A 60 13.91 -2.84 -2.88
CA GLU A 60 15.07 -2.39 -3.66
C GLU A 60 14.71 -2.02 -5.11
N MET A 61 13.75 -2.73 -5.73
CA MET A 61 13.26 -2.34 -7.06
C MET A 61 12.50 -1.01 -7.01
N ALA A 62 11.68 -0.81 -5.97
CA ALA A 62 10.97 0.44 -5.75
C ALA A 62 11.93 1.62 -5.54
N GLU A 63 12.95 1.47 -4.69
CA GLU A 63 14.00 2.47 -4.48
C GLU A 63 14.74 2.83 -5.77
N ARG A 64 15.06 1.83 -6.60
CA ARG A 64 15.66 2.08 -7.92
C ARG A 64 14.73 2.86 -8.83
N SER A 65 13.42 2.57 -8.78
CA SER A 65 12.43 3.30 -9.56
C SER A 65 12.36 4.76 -9.11
N VAL A 66 12.38 5.03 -7.80
CA VAL A 66 12.44 6.38 -7.23
C VAL A 66 13.67 7.14 -7.73
N ARG A 67 14.87 6.52 -7.64
CA ARG A 67 16.14 7.12 -8.11
C ARG A 67 16.14 7.39 -9.61
N LEU A 68 15.63 6.46 -10.42
CA LEU A 68 15.57 6.63 -11.88
C LEU A 68 14.66 7.80 -12.30
N ASN A 69 13.67 8.13 -11.49
CA ASN A 69 12.78 9.27 -11.70
C ASN A 69 13.24 10.53 -10.95
N GLN A 70 14.36 10.51 -10.22
CA GLN A 70 14.92 11.64 -9.48
C GLN A 70 13.95 12.19 -8.41
N LEU A 71 13.27 11.29 -7.70
CA LEU A 71 12.21 11.62 -6.74
C LEU A 71 12.63 11.45 -5.28
N GLU A 72 13.91 11.19 -4.98
CA GLU A 72 14.43 10.86 -3.64
C GLU A 72 14.17 11.96 -2.60
N ALA A 73 13.98 13.19 -3.04
CA ALA A 73 13.65 14.30 -2.13
C ALA A 73 12.18 14.26 -1.62
N ARG A 74 11.30 13.50 -2.28
CA ARG A 74 9.85 13.53 -2.02
C ARG A 74 9.21 12.15 -1.88
N VAL A 75 9.91 11.09 -2.28
CA VAL A 75 9.41 9.72 -2.24
C VAL A 75 10.39 8.84 -1.51
N ASP A 76 9.97 8.25 -0.39
CA ASP A 76 10.73 7.27 0.36
C ASP A 76 10.13 5.87 0.22
N ILE A 77 10.98 4.88 0.14
CA ILE A 77 10.59 3.47 0.26
C ILE A 77 11.15 2.95 1.58
N VAL A 78 10.26 2.40 2.40
CA VAL A 78 10.58 1.86 3.71
C VAL A 78 10.31 0.36 3.71
N ARG A 79 11.30 -0.42 4.13
CA ARG A 79 11.11 -1.85 4.32
C ARG A 79 10.44 -2.11 5.66
N GLY A 80 9.28 -2.81 5.65
CA GLY A 80 8.56 -3.14 6.86
C GLY A 80 7.27 -3.90 6.62
N ASP A 81 6.73 -4.41 7.72
CA ASP A 81 5.45 -5.13 7.72
C ASP A 81 4.29 -4.14 7.93
N ILE A 82 3.23 -4.28 7.14
CA ILE A 82 2.01 -3.46 7.28
C ILE A 82 1.46 -3.54 8.70
N ARG A 83 1.51 -4.71 9.35
CA ARG A 83 0.99 -4.92 10.71
C ARG A 83 1.71 -4.12 11.80
N GLU A 84 2.89 -3.60 11.49
CA GLU A 84 3.72 -2.79 12.36
C GLU A 84 3.81 -1.32 11.88
N ALA A 85 3.02 -0.93 10.87
CA ALA A 85 3.14 0.37 10.22
C ALA A 85 2.93 1.53 11.19
N SER A 86 1.93 1.46 12.06
CA SER A 86 1.68 2.50 13.06
C SER A 86 2.78 2.59 14.13
N ARG A 87 3.50 1.49 14.41
CA ARG A 87 4.67 1.49 15.28
C ARG A 87 5.89 2.10 14.57
N LEU A 88 6.04 1.81 13.29
CA LEU A 88 7.17 2.29 12.47
C LEU A 88 7.09 3.79 12.20
N PHE A 89 5.92 4.28 11.82
CA PHE A 89 5.72 5.68 11.40
C PHE A 89 5.13 6.59 12.49
N GLY A 90 4.61 6.01 13.57
CA GLY A 90 3.80 6.71 14.56
C GLY A 90 2.32 6.82 14.15
N LYS A 91 1.46 6.99 15.17
CA LYS A 91 0.02 7.20 14.95
C LYS A 91 -0.24 8.62 14.43
N ALA A 92 -1.31 8.76 13.66
CA ALA A 92 -1.74 10.05 13.09
C ALA A 92 -0.61 10.79 12.35
N SER A 93 0.20 10.08 11.56
CA SER A 93 1.35 10.60 10.85
C SER A 93 1.06 11.03 9.42
N PHE A 94 -0.02 10.50 8.82
CA PHE A 94 -0.33 10.74 7.42
C PHE A 94 -1.72 11.35 7.22
N ASP A 95 -1.83 12.15 6.17
CA ASP A 95 -3.09 12.76 5.74
C ASP A 95 -3.84 11.82 4.78
N VAL A 96 -3.08 10.98 4.05
CA VAL A 96 -3.61 10.03 3.08
C VAL A 96 -2.92 8.67 3.27
N VAL A 97 -3.72 7.61 3.26
CA VAL A 97 -3.25 6.22 3.19
C VAL A 97 -3.81 5.60 1.91
N THR A 98 -2.97 4.92 1.15
CA THR A 98 -3.40 4.10 0.01
C THR A 98 -3.03 2.64 0.23
N SER A 99 -3.77 1.71 -0.37
CA SER A 99 -3.37 0.31 -0.44
C SER A 99 -4.02 -0.40 -1.63
N ASN A 100 -3.20 -1.19 -2.33
CA ASN A 100 -3.63 -2.19 -3.30
C ASN A 100 -3.22 -3.57 -2.77
N PRO A 101 -3.91 -4.09 -1.74
CA PRO A 101 -3.50 -5.29 -1.05
C PRO A 101 -3.63 -6.53 -1.96
N PRO A 102 -2.83 -7.58 -1.73
CA PRO A 102 -2.98 -8.82 -2.46
C PRO A 102 -4.38 -9.42 -2.23
N TYR A 103 -5.04 -9.87 -3.30
CA TYR A 103 -6.43 -10.35 -3.29
C TYR A 103 -6.57 -11.81 -2.82
N MET A 104 -5.95 -12.18 -1.73
CA MET A 104 -6.03 -13.54 -1.21
C MET A 104 -7.33 -13.78 -0.43
N ASN A 105 -7.95 -14.93 -0.66
CA ASN A 105 -9.07 -15.42 0.15
C ASN A 105 -8.52 -16.26 1.30
N ASP A 106 -8.99 -16.03 2.51
CA ASP A 106 -8.65 -16.81 3.70
C ASP A 106 -8.94 -18.31 3.56
N ASN A 107 -9.75 -18.71 2.57
CA ASN A 107 -10.20 -20.09 2.33
C ASN A 107 -9.41 -20.85 1.27
N HIS A 108 -8.42 -20.29 0.62
CA HIS A 108 -7.57 -21.02 -0.34
C HIS A 108 -6.15 -21.12 0.18
N GLY A 109 -6.01 -21.85 1.29
CA GLY A 109 -4.73 -22.36 1.73
C GLY A 109 -4.02 -23.07 0.57
N LEU A 110 -2.81 -22.63 0.23
CA LEU A 110 -1.73 -23.39 -0.40
C LEU A 110 -2.13 -24.36 -1.54
N LYS A 111 -2.65 -23.88 -2.66
CA LYS A 111 -2.80 -24.72 -3.86
C LYS A 111 -2.33 -24.07 -5.16
N ASN A 112 -1.30 -23.25 -5.12
CA ASN A 112 -0.57 -22.93 -6.34
C ASN A 112 0.92 -23.27 -6.13
N PRO A 113 1.37 -24.45 -6.59
CA PRO A 113 2.74 -24.91 -6.39
C PRO A 113 3.78 -24.09 -7.17
N ASP A 114 3.35 -23.20 -8.06
CA ASP A 114 4.22 -22.38 -8.90
C ASP A 114 4.47 -20.96 -8.37
N LEU A 115 3.86 -20.58 -7.23
CA LEU A 115 4.20 -19.31 -6.58
C LEU A 115 5.57 -19.43 -5.87
N PRO A 116 6.49 -18.49 -6.06
CA PRO A 116 7.74 -18.49 -5.30
C PRO A 116 7.42 -18.56 -3.81
N LYS A 117 8.04 -19.48 -3.08
CA LYS A 117 7.78 -19.75 -1.65
C LYS A 117 7.88 -18.50 -0.74
N ALA A 118 8.59 -17.49 -1.17
CA ALA A 118 8.71 -16.19 -0.48
C ALA A 118 7.41 -15.39 -0.56
N ILE A 119 6.78 -15.31 -1.74
CA ILE A 119 5.50 -14.59 -1.96
C ILE A 119 4.40 -15.27 -1.16
N ALA A 120 4.30 -16.61 -1.22
CA ALA A 120 3.30 -17.37 -0.49
C ALA A 120 3.41 -17.21 1.05
N ARG A 121 4.60 -17.03 1.60
CA ARG A 121 4.80 -16.84 3.04
C ARG A 121 4.41 -15.46 3.56
N HIS A 122 4.53 -14.42 2.76
CA HIS A 122 4.21 -13.05 3.17
C HIS A 122 2.75 -12.68 2.91
N GLU A 123 2.14 -13.24 1.87
CA GLU A 123 0.71 -13.05 1.55
C GLU A 123 -0.23 -13.71 2.57
N VAL A 124 0.23 -14.74 3.27
CA VAL A 124 -0.56 -15.45 4.31
C VAL A 124 -0.70 -14.64 5.61
N PHE A 125 0.08 -13.57 5.80
CA PHE A 125 0.18 -12.91 7.10
C PHE A 125 -0.41 -11.49 7.18
N CYS A 126 -0.82 -10.87 6.07
CA CYS A 126 -1.48 -9.56 6.11
C CYS A 126 -2.91 -9.69 5.58
N THR A 127 -3.88 -9.53 6.46
CA THR A 127 -5.31 -9.58 6.14
C THR A 127 -5.84 -8.21 5.76
N LEU A 128 -7.04 -8.16 5.15
CA LEU A 128 -7.77 -6.92 4.94
C LEU A 128 -7.99 -6.15 6.25
N ASP A 129 -8.26 -6.87 7.32
CA ASP A 129 -8.46 -6.32 8.65
C ASP A 129 -7.21 -5.62 9.19
N ASP A 130 -6.02 -6.22 8.99
CA ASP A 130 -4.75 -5.60 9.34
C ASP A 130 -4.51 -4.30 8.56
N VAL A 131 -4.81 -4.28 7.26
CA VAL A 131 -4.68 -3.07 6.43
C VAL A 131 -5.61 -1.96 6.94
N CYS A 132 -6.88 -2.27 7.20
CA CYS A 132 -7.85 -1.29 7.70
C CYS A 132 -7.45 -0.77 9.10
N ARG A 133 -7.01 -1.66 10.00
CA ARG A 133 -6.53 -1.30 11.33
C ARG A 133 -5.35 -0.32 11.25
N GLU A 134 -4.32 -0.67 10.52
CA GLU A 134 -3.13 0.17 10.41
C GLU A 134 -3.41 1.48 9.67
N ALA A 135 -4.24 1.46 8.62
CA ALA A 135 -4.69 2.68 7.96
C ALA A 135 -5.39 3.64 8.94
N SER A 136 -6.30 3.12 9.78
CA SER A 136 -6.99 3.91 10.81
C SER A 136 -6.01 4.51 11.83
N LEU A 137 -4.99 3.77 12.24
CA LEU A 137 -4.00 4.24 13.21
C LEU A 137 -3.05 5.29 12.62
N LEU A 138 -2.70 5.15 11.34
CA LEU A 138 -1.78 6.06 10.64
C LEU A 138 -2.43 7.39 10.25
N LEU A 139 -3.73 7.39 10.01
CA LEU A 139 -4.43 8.58 9.55
C LEU A 139 -4.58 9.62 10.66
N LYS A 140 -4.33 10.87 10.30
CA LYS A 140 -4.72 12.03 11.07
C LYS A 140 -6.25 12.18 11.08
N SER A 141 -6.76 12.95 12.03
CA SER A 141 -8.18 13.33 12.02
C SER A 141 -8.55 14.02 10.71
N GLY A 142 -9.60 13.54 10.05
CA GLY A 142 -10.02 14.01 8.72
C GLY A 142 -9.15 13.52 7.56
N GLY A 143 -8.20 12.62 7.82
CA GLY A 143 -7.42 11.94 6.79
C GLY A 143 -8.26 11.03 5.91
N ARG A 144 -7.71 10.57 4.80
CA ARG A 144 -8.43 9.78 3.79
C ARG A 144 -7.73 8.46 3.51
N PHE A 145 -8.52 7.39 3.46
CA PHE A 145 -8.07 6.06 3.04
C PHE A 145 -8.60 5.73 1.64
N TYR A 146 -7.73 5.34 0.76
CA TYR A 146 -8.06 4.88 -0.59
C TYR A 146 -7.56 3.46 -0.79
N MET A 147 -8.45 2.58 -1.21
CA MET A 147 -8.12 1.18 -1.45
C MET A 147 -8.78 0.67 -2.73
N VAL A 148 -8.06 -0.10 -3.52
CA VAL A 148 -8.66 -0.89 -4.59
C VAL A 148 -8.79 -2.33 -4.14
N HIS A 149 -9.94 -2.94 -4.39
CA HIS A 149 -10.21 -4.33 -4.02
C HIS A 149 -11.25 -4.97 -4.92
N ARG A 150 -11.37 -6.30 -4.87
CA ARG A 150 -12.35 -7.05 -5.66
C ARG A 150 -13.77 -6.83 -5.13
N PRO A 151 -14.78 -6.60 -6.00
CA PRO A 151 -16.13 -6.23 -5.60
C PRO A 151 -16.87 -7.33 -4.81
N HIS A 152 -16.54 -8.61 -5.00
CA HIS A 152 -17.18 -9.71 -4.26
C HIS A 152 -16.86 -9.71 -2.76
N ARG A 153 -15.83 -8.97 -2.32
CA ARG A 153 -15.51 -8.79 -0.89
C ARG A 153 -16.08 -7.50 -0.29
N LEU A 154 -16.99 -6.83 -0.98
CA LEU A 154 -17.52 -5.52 -0.55
C LEU A 154 -18.12 -5.55 0.86
N ALA A 155 -18.87 -6.60 1.21
CA ALA A 155 -19.45 -6.72 2.54
C ALA A 155 -18.37 -6.81 3.64
N GLU A 156 -17.33 -7.56 3.41
CA GLU A 156 -16.19 -7.69 4.33
C GLU A 156 -15.42 -6.37 4.46
N ILE A 157 -15.19 -5.70 3.33
CA ILE A 157 -14.54 -4.39 3.31
C ILE A 157 -15.32 -3.38 4.16
N ILE A 158 -16.64 -3.26 3.94
CA ILE A 158 -17.49 -2.33 4.69
C ILE A 158 -17.48 -2.66 6.19
N THR A 159 -17.52 -3.95 6.54
CA THR A 159 -17.46 -4.38 7.94
C THR A 159 -16.14 -3.99 8.60
N SER A 160 -15.01 -4.24 7.94
CA SER A 160 -13.70 -3.90 8.47
C SER A 160 -13.52 -2.36 8.58
N LEU A 161 -13.92 -1.60 7.55
CA LEU A 161 -13.88 -0.13 7.61
C LEU A 161 -14.67 0.42 8.80
N LYS A 162 -15.91 -0.06 9.03
CA LYS A 162 -16.72 0.34 10.18
C LYS A 162 -16.09 -0.03 11.52
N THR A 163 -15.48 -1.21 11.63
CA THR A 163 -14.79 -1.68 12.84
C THR A 163 -13.70 -0.70 13.26
N TYR A 164 -12.97 -0.17 12.29
CA TYR A 164 -11.86 0.77 12.53
C TYR A 164 -12.24 2.25 12.33
N LYS A 165 -13.54 2.58 12.23
CA LYS A 165 -14.05 3.95 12.11
C LYS A 165 -13.49 4.72 10.90
N LEU A 166 -13.28 4.00 9.81
CA LEU A 166 -12.97 4.55 8.50
C LEU A 166 -14.30 4.75 7.74
N GLU A 167 -14.88 5.95 7.81
CA GLU A 167 -16.16 6.33 7.20
C GLU A 167 -15.97 7.05 5.87
#